data_3b68ade4885d092f5c5fba339e87270e
#
_entry.id   3b68ade4885d092f5c5fba339e87270e
#
_cell.length_a   1.000
_cell.length_b   1.000
_cell.length_c   1.000
_cell.angle_alpha   90.00
_cell.angle_beta   90.00
_cell.angle_gamma   90.00
#
_symmetry.space_group_name_H-M   'P 1'
#
loop_
_entity.id
_entity.type
_entity.pdbx_description
1 polymer ?
#
loop_
_entity_poly.entity_id
_entity_poly.type
_entity_poly.pdbx_seq_one_letter_code
_entity_poly.pdbx_strand_id
1 'polypeptide(L)'
;MRSLTKLLAVIFAALFLNNIANAACGKITYANMNWASASLMANVDKIILEKGFGCEVELVPGDTMPSFTSMNEKGAPDVAPELWANSVMNPLKKAVSEKRIHIVNKNPISGLGEGWFVNPAVVEKHGIKTVQDLLKRPDLFPHPEDKSKGAFVGCPAGWGCQLINNQLFKAFEMESKGWKLVDPGSAAGLDASMTKANERGENWVGYYWSPTTLIGKYDMRLLDFGVKWGGDDNWHNCLVKSEQECATPKKSSWVQSEVYSVATDNFKKTAGSDAMKYMKNRIYPGAVMNSMLVYMDANQAEGEDAAMEFMTKHEKIWSKWVSSSVAKKIKAGI
;
A
#
# COMPACT_ATOMS: atom_id res chain seq x y z
N MET A 1 70.22 -3.48 23.92
CA MET A 1 68.89 -3.65 24.43
C MET A 1 67.92 -2.47 24.14
N ARG A 2 68.27 -1.49 23.30
CA ARG A 2 67.39 -0.32 22.98
C ARG A 2 66.76 -0.39 21.57
N SER A 3 66.99 -1.42 20.77
CA SER A 3 66.50 -1.53 19.38
C SER A 3 65.27 -2.47 19.22
N LEU A 4 65.08 -3.42 20.14
CA LEU A 4 63.95 -4.37 20.07
C LEU A 4 62.61 -3.79 20.58
N THR A 5 62.66 -2.80 21.46
CA THR A 5 61.44 -2.20 22.03
C THR A 5 60.72 -1.23 21.07
N LYS A 6 61.42 -0.68 20.06
CA LYS A 6 60.78 0.19 19.05
C LYS A 6 60.06 -0.54 17.92
N LEU A 7 60.43 -1.81 17.67
CA LEU A 7 59.78 -2.63 16.61
C LEU A 7 58.42 -3.22 17.07
N LEU A 8 58.26 -3.50 18.37
CA LEU A 8 57.00 -4.01 18.92
C LEU A 8 55.90 -2.95 19.04
N ALA A 9 56.26 -1.68 19.21
CA ALA A 9 55.28 -0.58 19.30
C ALA A 9 54.66 -0.21 17.95
N VAL A 10 55.35 -0.45 16.81
CA VAL A 10 54.83 -0.16 15.47
C VAL A 10 53.90 -1.26 15.00
N ILE A 11 54.08 -2.52 15.40
CA ILE A 11 53.23 -3.66 15.02
C ILE A 11 51.91 -3.60 15.80
N PHE A 12 51.86 -3.08 17.03
CA PHE A 12 50.62 -2.96 17.79
C PHE A 12 49.74 -1.79 17.34
N ALA A 13 50.31 -0.75 16.72
CA ALA A 13 49.56 0.37 16.15
C ALA A 13 48.93 0.05 14.79
N ALA A 14 49.44 -0.95 14.06
CA ALA A 14 48.88 -1.35 12.75
C ALA A 14 47.68 -2.31 12.84
N LEU A 15 47.41 -2.87 14.03
CA LEU A 15 46.26 -3.79 14.25
C LEU A 15 44.96 -3.07 14.68
N PHE A 16 45.02 -1.74 14.93
CA PHE A 16 43.83 -0.96 15.34
C PHE A 16 43.17 -0.16 14.22
N LEU A 17 43.64 -0.25 12.98
CA LEU A 17 43.17 0.59 11.87
C LEU A 17 42.18 -0.09 10.91
N ASN A 18 41.63 -1.25 11.24
CA ASN A 18 40.65 -1.94 10.36
C ASN A 18 39.27 -2.18 10.98
N ASN A 19 38.92 -1.47 12.02
CA ASN A 19 37.51 -1.34 12.39
C ASN A 19 37.01 0.05 11.98
N ILE A 20 36.87 0.30 10.68
CA ILE A 20 35.81 1.17 10.22
C ILE A 20 34.55 0.36 10.54
N ALA A 21 34.04 0.50 11.76
CA ALA A 21 32.70 0.13 12.08
C ALA A 21 31.82 0.87 11.05
N ASN A 22 31.31 0.16 10.05
CA ASN A 22 30.14 0.62 9.40
C ASN A 22 29.19 0.93 10.55
N ALA A 23 28.88 2.21 10.77
CA ALA A 23 27.90 2.59 11.77
C ALA A 23 26.68 1.72 11.49
N ALA A 24 26.37 0.81 12.42
CA ALA A 24 25.23 -0.06 12.25
C ALA A 24 24.03 0.85 12.09
N CYS A 25 23.22 0.59 11.07
CA CYS A 25 21.94 1.24 10.90
C CYS A 25 21.16 1.09 12.23
N GLY A 26 20.59 2.19 12.74
CA GLY A 26 19.88 2.15 14.03
C GLY A 26 18.52 1.45 13.94
N LYS A 27 17.71 1.67 14.99
CA LYS A 27 16.32 1.18 15.03
C LYS A 27 15.43 2.00 14.10
N ILE A 28 14.60 1.31 13.32
CA ILE A 28 13.67 1.86 12.32
C ILE A 28 12.29 1.26 12.53
N THR A 29 11.28 2.09 12.52
CA THR A 29 9.87 1.67 12.55
C THR A 29 9.28 1.68 11.15
N TYR A 30 8.57 0.63 10.79
CA TYR A 30 8.05 0.40 9.43
C TYR A 30 6.54 0.16 9.46
N ALA A 31 5.76 0.92 8.70
CA ALA A 31 4.33 0.67 8.62
C ALA A 31 4.05 -0.67 7.93
N ASN A 32 3.46 -1.59 8.66
CA ASN A 32 2.90 -2.84 8.14
C ASN A 32 1.40 -2.65 7.95
N MET A 33 1.02 -2.18 6.77
CA MET A 33 -0.37 -1.88 6.47
C MET A 33 -1.15 -3.18 6.21
N ASN A 34 -2.43 -3.19 6.55
CA ASN A 34 -3.27 -4.37 6.68
C ASN A 34 -3.82 -4.93 5.35
N TRP A 35 -3.08 -4.81 4.24
CA TRP A 35 -3.36 -5.50 2.98
C TRP A 35 -2.13 -6.23 2.46
N ALA A 36 -2.35 -7.28 1.67
CA ALA A 36 -1.35 -8.28 1.33
C ALA A 36 -0.08 -7.72 0.66
N SER A 37 -0.21 -6.82 -0.34
CA SER A 37 0.97 -6.26 -1.02
C SER A 37 1.83 -5.41 -0.09
N ALA A 38 1.23 -4.58 0.75
CA ALA A 38 1.97 -3.75 1.70
C ALA A 38 2.66 -4.59 2.78
N SER A 39 1.99 -5.62 3.28
CA SER A 39 2.57 -6.55 4.26
C SER A 39 3.76 -7.32 3.67
N LEU A 40 3.63 -7.84 2.44
CA LEU A 40 4.76 -8.44 1.71
C LEU A 40 5.92 -7.45 1.59
N MET A 41 5.65 -6.21 1.14
CA MET A 41 6.69 -5.20 0.94
C MET A 41 7.38 -4.83 2.25
N ALA A 42 6.64 -4.63 3.33
CA ALA A 42 7.19 -4.29 4.63
C ALA A 42 8.13 -5.40 5.17
N ASN A 43 7.74 -6.66 4.99
CA ASN A 43 8.55 -7.81 5.42
C ASN A 43 9.79 -8.04 4.54
N VAL A 44 9.69 -7.85 3.22
CA VAL A 44 10.87 -7.87 2.33
C VAL A 44 11.84 -6.75 2.70
N ASP A 45 11.33 -5.53 2.92
CA ASP A 45 12.15 -4.39 3.33
C ASP A 45 12.83 -4.64 4.68
N LYS A 46 12.13 -5.26 5.65
CA LYS A 46 12.71 -5.69 6.93
C LYS A 46 13.89 -6.62 6.71
N ILE A 47 13.72 -7.69 5.94
CA ILE A 47 14.82 -8.64 5.65
C ILE A 47 16.01 -7.93 5.02
N ILE A 48 15.79 -7.08 4.02
CA ILE A 48 16.87 -6.40 3.30
C ILE A 48 17.58 -5.39 4.21
N LEU A 49 16.84 -4.63 5.01
CA LEU A 49 17.42 -3.64 5.93
C LEU A 49 18.19 -4.32 7.07
N GLU A 50 17.68 -5.38 7.65
CA GLU A 50 18.35 -6.10 8.73
C GLU A 50 19.59 -6.87 8.22
N LYS A 51 19.45 -7.72 7.21
CA LYS A 51 20.52 -8.58 6.71
C LYS A 51 21.53 -7.82 5.86
N GLY A 52 21.09 -6.83 5.09
CA GLY A 52 21.93 -6.08 4.16
C GLY A 52 22.65 -4.88 4.81
N PHE A 53 21.93 -4.13 5.63
CA PHE A 53 22.41 -2.86 6.18
C PHE A 53 22.65 -2.90 7.68
N GLY A 54 22.21 -3.95 8.39
CA GLY A 54 22.40 -4.10 9.84
C GLY A 54 21.48 -3.21 10.67
N CYS A 55 20.30 -2.85 10.13
CA CYS A 55 19.28 -2.13 10.87
C CYS A 55 18.55 -3.06 11.85
N GLU A 56 17.91 -2.50 12.86
CA GLU A 56 16.86 -3.14 13.65
C GLU A 56 15.51 -2.62 13.15
N VAL A 57 14.66 -3.50 12.59
CA VAL A 57 13.39 -3.07 11.98
C VAL A 57 12.21 -3.60 12.78
N GLU A 58 11.41 -2.67 13.31
CA GLU A 58 10.14 -2.95 13.98
C GLU A 58 8.98 -2.69 13.02
N LEU A 59 8.16 -3.71 12.74
CA LEU A 59 6.93 -3.58 11.98
C LEU A 59 5.81 -3.08 12.88
N VAL A 60 5.19 -1.96 12.51
CA VAL A 60 4.09 -1.33 13.25
C VAL A 60 2.80 -1.53 12.46
N PRO A 61 1.78 -2.21 13.01
CA PRO A 61 0.49 -2.33 12.35
C PRO A 61 -0.10 -0.97 12.00
N GLY A 62 -0.71 -0.85 10.83
CA GLY A 62 -1.25 0.42 10.39
C GLY A 62 -2.17 0.34 9.17
N ASP A 63 -2.67 1.50 8.81
CA ASP A 63 -3.51 1.79 7.65
C ASP A 63 -3.06 3.09 6.99
N THR A 64 -3.60 3.43 5.83
CA THR A 64 -3.20 4.63 5.09
C THR A 64 -3.29 5.90 5.94
N MET A 65 -4.46 6.17 6.52
CA MET A 65 -4.72 7.42 7.22
C MET A 65 -3.99 7.52 8.57
N PRO A 66 -4.09 6.53 9.48
CA PRO A 66 -3.39 6.59 10.77
C PRO A 66 -1.88 6.59 10.61
N SER A 67 -1.31 5.77 9.71
CA SER A 67 0.14 5.72 9.50
C SER A 67 0.67 7.03 8.95
N PHE A 68 0.02 7.59 7.91
CA PHE A 68 0.44 8.88 7.35
C PHE A 68 0.31 10.01 8.38
N THR A 69 -0.80 10.08 9.13
CA THR A 69 -1.01 11.10 10.16
C THR A 69 0.09 11.03 11.22
N SER A 70 0.39 9.82 11.72
CA SER A 70 1.43 9.63 12.72
C SER A 70 2.83 10.00 12.18
N MET A 71 3.16 9.59 10.96
CA MET A 71 4.42 9.99 10.29
C MET A 71 4.53 11.51 10.17
N ASN A 72 3.44 12.17 9.77
CA ASN A 72 3.40 13.61 9.54
C ASN A 72 3.49 14.43 10.83
N GLU A 73 2.88 13.98 11.91
CA GLU A 73 2.76 14.72 13.17
C GLU A 73 3.83 14.32 14.20
N LYS A 74 4.17 13.03 14.25
CA LYS A 74 5.06 12.46 15.28
C LYS A 74 6.40 11.99 14.72
N GLY A 75 6.55 11.91 13.38
CA GLY A 75 7.75 11.42 12.73
C GLY A 75 7.92 9.89 12.83
N ALA A 76 6.86 9.15 13.14
CA ALA A 76 6.85 7.69 13.21
C ALA A 76 5.50 7.13 12.73
N PRO A 77 5.46 5.93 12.11
CA PRO A 77 6.60 5.09 11.71
C PRO A 77 7.56 5.80 10.75
N ASP A 78 8.81 5.33 10.66
CA ASP A 78 9.84 5.94 9.82
C ASP A 78 9.59 5.77 8.33
N VAL A 79 8.96 4.66 7.93
CA VAL A 79 8.69 4.32 6.53
C VAL A 79 7.27 3.81 6.34
N ALA A 80 6.61 4.25 5.26
CA ALA A 80 5.43 3.60 4.70
C ALA A 80 5.78 3.08 3.30
N PRO A 81 5.82 1.75 3.08
CA PRO A 81 6.30 1.16 1.85
C PRO A 81 5.35 1.34 0.67
N GLU A 82 4.05 1.43 0.95
CA GLU A 82 2.97 1.47 -0.03
C GLU A 82 1.88 2.47 0.42
N LEU A 83 2.19 3.77 0.30
CA LEU A 83 1.23 4.83 0.61
C LEU A 83 0.37 5.14 -0.62
N TRP A 84 -0.94 4.88 -0.55
CA TRP A 84 -1.93 5.29 -1.55
C TRP A 84 -2.21 6.78 -1.38
N ALA A 85 -1.49 7.59 -2.17
CA ALA A 85 -1.29 9.02 -1.89
C ALA A 85 -2.50 9.90 -2.22
N ASN A 86 -3.44 9.43 -3.05
CA ASN A 86 -4.55 10.23 -3.53
C ASN A 86 -5.42 10.83 -2.41
N SER A 87 -5.54 10.12 -1.29
CA SER A 87 -6.31 10.57 -0.12
C SER A 87 -5.57 11.56 0.79
N VAL A 88 -4.24 11.62 0.68
CA VAL A 88 -3.37 12.43 1.55
C VAL A 88 -2.47 13.40 0.77
N MET A 89 -2.74 13.62 -0.50
CA MET A 89 -1.84 14.34 -1.42
C MET A 89 -1.49 15.75 -0.93
N ASN A 90 -2.46 16.54 -0.49
CA ASN A 90 -2.20 17.90 -0.03
C ASN A 90 -1.34 17.95 1.25
N PRO A 91 -1.65 17.22 2.34
CA PRO A 91 -0.79 17.17 3.50
C PRO A 91 0.57 16.50 3.20
N LEU A 92 0.64 15.53 2.27
CA LEU A 92 1.91 14.95 1.84
C LEU A 92 2.80 15.97 1.13
N LYS A 93 2.26 16.74 0.17
CA LYS A 93 3.00 17.83 -0.49
C LYS A 93 3.55 18.86 0.51
N LYS A 94 2.74 19.21 1.52
CA LYS A 94 3.17 20.11 2.61
C LYS A 94 4.31 19.49 3.41
N ALA A 95 4.16 18.25 3.89
CA ALA A 95 5.19 17.56 4.67
C ALA A 95 6.52 17.41 3.89
N VAL A 96 6.44 17.18 2.57
CA VAL A 96 7.61 17.13 1.69
C VAL A 96 8.28 18.49 1.55
N SER A 97 7.51 19.56 1.37
CA SER A 97 8.08 20.93 1.30
C SER A 97 8.78 21.35 2.59
N GLU A 98 8.27 20.89 3.73
CA GLU A 98 8.83 21.10 5.07
C GLU A 98 9.96 20.10 5.43
N LYS A 99 10.31 19.18 4.53
CA LYS A 99 11.33 18.14 4.69
C LYS A 99 11.09 17.17 5.86
N ARG A 100 9.84 17.04 6.32
CA ARG A 100 9.46 16.08 7.36
C ARG A 100 9.30 14.66 6.78
N ILE A 101 8.80 14.57 5.54
CA ILE A 101 8.60 13.33 4.79
C ILE A 101 9.31 13.46 3.43
N HIS A 102 9.88 12.37 2.96
CA HIS A 102 10.51 12.25 1.64
C HIS A 102 9.76 11.21 0.82
N ILE A 103 9.35 11.56 -0.41
CA ILE A 103 8.90 10.55 -1.38
C ILE A 103 10.16 9.88 -1.92
N VAL A 104 10.40 8.65 -1.50
CA VAL A 104 11.63 7.89 -1.86
C VAL A 104 11.44 7.09 -3.15
N ASN A 105 10.21 6.65 -3.44
CA ASN A 105 9.85 5.98 -4.68
C ASN A 105 8.42 6.34 -5.08
N LYS A 106 8.22 6.73 -6.36
CA LYS A 106 6.90 7.09 -6.89
C LYS A 106 6.18 5.94 -7.59
N ASN A 107 6.88 4.84 -7.85
CA ASN A 107 6.35 3.69 -8.56
C ASN A 107 6.86 2.39 -7.92
N PRO A 108 6.53 2.12 -6.65
CA PRO A 108 7.02 0.91 -5.96
C PRO A 108 6.44 -0.37 -6.53
N ILE A 109 5.27 -0.30 -7.15
CA ILE A 109 4.58 -1.41 -7.81
C ILE A 109 4.05 -0.92 -9.15
N SER A 110 4.01 -1.76 -10.18
CA SER A 110 3.35 -1.46 -11.47
C SER A 110 1.99 -2.16 -11.58
N GLY A 111 1.11 -1.61 -12.43
CA GLY A 111 -0.23 -2.16 -12.69
C GLY A 111 -1.27 -1.73 -11.66
N LEU A 112 -1.09 -0.57 -11.06
CA LEU A 112 -2.00 -0.01 -10.05
C LEU A 112 -3.30 0.50 -10.66
N GLY A 113 -4.40 0.29 -9.95
CA GLY A 113 -5.71 0.84 -10.25
C GLY A 113 -6.67 0.64 -9.09
N GLU A 114 -7.60 1.55 -8.92
CA GLU A 114 -8.65 1.44 -7.90
C GLU A 114 -9.94 2.10 -8.40
N GLY A 115 -11.06 1.70 -7.84
CA GLY A 115 -12.37 2.23 -8.21
C GLY A 115 -13.52 1.33 -7.81
N TRP A 116 -14.62 1.43 -8.52
CA TRP A 116 -15.81 0.61 -8.27
C TRP A 116 -15.86 -0.56 -9.24
N PHE A 117 -15.93 -1.75 -8.69
CA PHE A 117 -15.92 -2.99 -9.44
C PHE A 117 -17.24 -3.73 -9.30
N VAL A 118 -17.55 -4.51 -10.33
CA VAL A 118 -18.66 -5.47 -10.35
C VAL A 118 -18.18 -6.81 -10.86
N ASN A 119 -18.89 -7.90 -10.52
CA ASN A 119 -18.60 -9.20 -11.12
C ASN A 119 -19.08 -9.27 -12.59
N PRO A 120 -18.49 -10.15 -13.43
CA PRO A 120 -18.74 -10.20 -14.87
C PRO A 120 -20.22 -10.33 -15.23
N ALA A 121 -20.96 -11.14 -14.48
CA ALA A 121 -22.40 -11.37 -14.70
C ALA A 121 -23.23 -10.07 -14.71
N VAL A 122 -22.82 -9.07 -13.94
CA VAL A 122 -23.49 -7.76 -13.89
C VAL A 122 -23.40 -7.04 -15.24
N VAL A 123 -22.22 -7.11 -15.87
CA VAL A 123 -22.02 -6.52 -17.20
C VAL A 123 -22.68 -7.34 -18.29
N GLU A 124 -22.48 -8.66 -18.27
CA GLU A 124 -22.89 -9.57 -19.35
C GLU A 124 -24.41 -9.79 -19.41
N LYS A 125 -25.04 -9.97 -18.23
CA LYS A 125 -26.48 -10.26 -18.15
C LYS A 125 -27.35 -9.02 -18.06
N HIS A 126 -26.85 -7.95 -17.44
CA HIS A 126 -27.64 -6.75 -17.13
C HIS A 126 -27.19 -5.50 -17.89
N GLY A 127 -26.07 -5.58 -18.62
CA GLY A 127 -25.54 -4.46 -19.43
C GLY A 127 -25.05 -3.28 -18.61
N ILE A 128 -24.79 -3.45 -17.30
CA ILE A 128 -24.33 -2.40 -16.39
C ILE A 128 -22.84 -2.19 -16.61
N LYS A 129 -22.47 -1.08 -17.24
CA LYS A 129 -21.07 -0.70 -17.55
C LYS A 129 -20.65 0.58 -16.88
N THR A 130 -21.61 1.42 -16.50
CA THR A 130 -21.37 2.72 -15.89
C THR A 130 -22.04 2.82 -14.52
N VAL A 131 -21.56 3.79 -13.70
CA VAL A 131 -22.22 4.12 -12.42
C VAL A 131 -23.66 4.56 -12.66
N GLN A 132 -23.98 5.29 -13.77
CA GLN A 132 -25.33 5.70 -14.10
C GLN A 132 -26.25 4.51 -14.39
N ASP A 133 -25.73 3.44 -15.01
CA ASP A 133 -26.52 2.21 -15.21
C ASP A 133 -26.75 1.51 -13.87
N LEU A 134 -25.71 1.42 -13.05
CA LEU A 134 -25.76 0.83 -11.70
C LEU A 134 -26.83 1.48 -10.83
N LEU A 135 -26.86 2.82 -10.80
CA LEU A 135 -27.76 3.59 -9.95
C LEU A 135 -29.25 3.28 -10.17
N LYS A 136 -29.62 2.76 -11.34
CA LYS A 136 -31.01 2.40 -11.71
C LYS A 136 -31.43 1.01 -11.22
N ARG A 137 -30.48 0.21 -10.73
CA ARG A 137 -30.68 -1.21 -10.48
C ARG A 137 -30.24 -1.68 -9.07
N PRO A 138 -30.67 -0.98 -7.98
CA PRO A 138 -30.41 -1.46 -6.63
C PRO A 138 -31.01 -2.84 -6.36
N ASP A 139 -32.07 -3.20 -7.06
CA ASP A 139 -32.75 -4.50 -6.99
C ASP A 139 -31.84 -5.71 -7.29
N LEU A 140 -30.80 -5.51 -8.08
CA LEU A 140 -29.83 -6.56 -8.42
C LEU A 140 -28.81 -6.87 -7.32
N PHE A 141 -28.68 -6.01 -6.31
CA PHE A 141 -27.66 -6.09 -5.26
C PHE A 141 -28.29 -6.04 -3.86
N PRO A 142 -29.13 -6.99 -3.49
CA PRO A 142 -29.95 -6.89 -2.28
C PRO A 142 -29.07 -6.76 -1.02
N HIS A 143 -29.33 -5.72 -0.23
CA HIS A 143 -28.61 -5.50 1.02
C HIS A 143 -28.86 -6.65 2.02
N PRO A 144 -27.85 -7.16 2.73
CA PRO A 144 -28.01 -8.33 3.59
C PRO A 144 -29.06 -8.17 4.69
N GLU A 145 -29.18 -6.96 5.26
CA GLU A 145 -30.12 -6.67 6.35
C GLU A 145 -31.42 -6.00 5.90
N ASP A 146 -31.42 -5.34 4.73
CA ASP A 146 -32.60 -4.62 4.20
C ASP A 146 -32.75 -4.91 2.70
N LYS A 147 -33.52 -5.94 2.37
CA LYS A 147 -33.72 -6.40 0.98
C LYS A 147 -34.42 -5.37 0.08
N SER A 148 -34.98 -4.30 0.64
CA SER A 148 -35.59 -3.20 -0.14
C SER A 148 -34.54 -2.24 -0.70
N LYS A 149 -33.26 -2.38 -0.28
CA LYS A 149 -32.14 -1.55 -0.68
C LYS A 149 -31.08 -2.36 -1.43
N GLY A 150 -30.36 -1.70 -2.33
CA GLY A 150 -29.14 -2.22 -2.91
C GLY A 150 -27.93 -2.02 -1.99
N ALA A 151 -27.05 -3.00 -1.91
CA ALA A 151 -25.79 -2.90 -1.17
C ALA A 151 -24.69 -2.39 -2.08
N PHE A 152 -23.98 -1.36 -1.65
CA PHE A 152 -22.68 -0.96 -2.17
C PHE A 152 -21.62 -1.19 -1.09
N VAL A 153 -20.64 -2.07 -1.36
CA VAL A 153 -19.57 -2.38 -0.40
C VAL A 153 -18.48 -1.32 -0.49
N GLY A 154 -18.30 -0.58 0.59
CA GLY A 154 -17.30 0.48 0.69
C GLY A 154 -15.90 -0.01 1.03
N CYS A 155 -15.11 0.88 1.62
CA CYS A 155 -13.77 0.61 2.11
C CYS A 155 -13.75 0.45 3.62
N PRO A 156 -12.82 -0.36 4.15
CA PRO A 156 -12.59 -0.42 5.59
C PRO A 156 -12.24 0.94 6.20
N ALA A 157 -12.60 1.14 7.45
CA ALA A 157 -12.20 2.31 8.21
C ALA A 157 -10.67 2.40 8.30
N GLY A 158 -10.14 3.63 8.25
CA GLY A 158 -8.68 3.88 8.27
C GLY A 158 -8.01 3.87 6.88
N TRP A 159 -8.66 3.32 5.86
CA TRP A 159 -8.19 3.45 4.48
C TRP A 159 -8.62 4.80 3.89
N GLY A 160 -7.77 5.38 3.03
CA GLY A 160 -8.09 6.65 2.37
C GLY A 160 -9.31 6.58 1.45
N CYS A 161 -9.56 5.45 0.84
CA CYS A 161 -10.72 5.20 -0.01
C CYS A 161 -12.05 5.22 0.76
N GLN A 162 -12.07 5.03 2.08
CA GLN A 162 -13.30 5.12 2.87
C GLN A 162 -13.94 6.51 2.74
N LEU A 163 -13.15 7.56 2.95
CA LEU A 163 -13.64 8.95 2.81
C LEU A 163 -14.13 9.22 1.39
N ILE A 164 -13.35 8.80 0.39
CA ILE A 164 -13.68 9.00 -1.02
C ILE A 164 -14.99 8.29 -1.38
N ASN A 165 -15.17 7.02 -0.96
CA ASN A 165 -16.40 6.28 -1.24
C ASN A 165 -17.61 6.89 -0.54
N ASN A 166 -17.50 7.32 0.71
CA ASN A 166 -18.57 7.99 1.43
C ASN A 166 -19.02 9.27 0.68
N GLN A 167 -18.06 10.07 0.24
CA GLN A 167 -18.35 11.30 -0.47
C GLN A 167 -18.88 11.08 -1.90
N LEU A 168 -18.35 10.09 -2.62
CA LEU A 168 -18.89 9.73 -3.94
C LEU A 168 -20.28 9.11 -3.83
N PHE A 169 -20.54 8.27 -2.83
CA PHE A 169 -21.86 7.72 -2.54
C PHE A 169 -22.89 8.85 -2.37
N LYS A 170 -22.53 9.87 -1.60
CA LYS A 170 -23.33 11.08 -1.41
C LYS A 170 -23.44 11.91 -2.70
N ALA A 171 -22.33 12.18 -3.40
CA ALA A 171 -22.32 12.96 -4.63
C ALA A 171 -23.19 12.35 -5.74
N PHE A 172 -23.22 11.01 -5.83
CA PHE A 172 -24.10 10.31 -6.78
C PHE A 172 -25.53 10.12 -6.26
N GLU A 173 -25.85 10.62 -5.06
CA GLU A 173 -27.18 10.55 -4.45
C GLU A 173 -27.68 9.10 -4.31
N MET A 174 -26.76 8.18 -3.97
CA MET A 174 -27.06 6.74 -3.98
C MET A 174 -28.14 6.37 -2.98
N GLU A 175 -28.13 6.96 -1.79
CA GLU A 175 -29.14 6.68 -0.76
C GLU A 175 -30.57 6.97 -1.24
N SER A 176 -30.79 8.14 -1.85
CA SER A 176 -32.10 8.52 -2.40
C SER A 176 -32.54 7.64 -3.58
N LYS A 177 -31.58 6.96 -4.23
CA LYS A 177 -31.81 5.99 -5.32
C LYS A 177 -31.96 4.55 -4.83
N GLY A 178 -32.12 4.36 -3.52
CA GLY A 178 -32.38 3.05 -2.94
C GLY A 178 -31.15 2.20 -2.61
N TRP A 179 -29.97 2.82 -2.55
CA TRP A 179 -28.73 2.16 -2.16
C TRP A 179 -28.40 2.37 -0.69
N LYS A 180 -27.64 1.45 -0.11
CA LYS A 180 -27.09 1.53 1.23
C LYS A 180 -25.61 1.18 1.17
N LEU A 181 -24.80 2.01 1.82
CA LEU A 181 -23.36 1.77 1.93
C LEU A 181 -23.11 0.70 3.01
N VAL A 182 -22.32 -0.30 2.66
CA VAL A 182 -21.92 -1.40 3.55
C VAL A 182 -20.47 -1.19 3.97
N ASP A 183 -20.23 -1.06 5.26
CA ASP A 183 -18.86 -1.10 5.80
C ASP A 183 -18.40 -2.57 5.87
N PRO A 184 -17.31 -2.95 5.19
CA PRO A 184 -16.80 -4.31 5.26
C PRO A 184 -16.09 -4.64 6.58
N GLY A 185 -15.82 -3.65 7.44
CA GLY A 185 -15.16 -3.77 8.73
C GLY A 185 -13.65 -3.98 8.66
N SER A 186 -13.14 -4.68 7.65
CA SER A 186 -11.71 -4.98 7.48
C SER A 186 -11.37 -5.32 6.03
N ALA A 187 -10.07 -5.39 5.70
CA ALA A 187 -9.60 -5.90 4.40
C ALA A 187 -10.13 -7.32 4.14
N ALA A 188 -10.01 -8.22 5.12
CA ALA A 188 -10.53 -9.58 5.03
C ALA A 188 -12.06 -9.62 4.86
N GLY A 189 -12.80 -8.70 5.49
CA GLY A 189 -14.25 -8.58 5.32
C GLY A 189 -14.63 -8.13 3.90
N LEU A 190 -13.87 -7.21 3.31
CA LEU A 190 -14.05 -6.77 1.93
C LEU A 190 -13.80 -7.92 0.95
N ASP A 191 -12.69 -8.65 1.12
CA ASP A 191 -12.33 -9.82 0.31
C ASP A 191 -13.38 -10.93 0.43
N ALA A 192 -13.81 -11.23 1.65
CA ALA A 192 -14.84 -12.24 1.91
C ALA A 192 -16.20 -11.88 1.29
N SER A 193 -16.57 -10.59 1.26
CA SER A 193 -17.82 -10.14 0.65
C SER A 193 -17.84 -10.40 -0.86
N MET A 194 -16.73 -10.10 -1.55
CA MET A 194 -16.55 -10.33 -2.99
C MET A 194 -16.50 -11.83 -3.30
N THR A 195 -15.68 -12.57 -2.55
CA THR A 195 -15.52 -14.04 -2.69
C THR A 195 -16.87 -14.74 -2.55
N LYS A 196 -17.59 -14.48 -1.46
CA LYS A 196 -18.88 -15.08 -1.16
C LYS A 196 -19.90 -14.84 -2.28
N ALA A 197 -20.01 -13.61 -2.77
CA ALA A 197 -20.93 -13.27 -3.83
C ALA A 197 -20.61 -14.02 -5.13
N ASN A 198 -19.34 -14.05 -5.55
CA ASN A 198 -18.93 -14.74 -6.76
C ASN A 198 -19.12 -16.26 -6.67
N GLU A 199 -18.77 -16.89 -5.54
CA GLU A 199 -18.95 -18.33 -5.33
C GLU A 199 -20.42 -18.76 -5.29
N ARG A 200 -21.33 -17.86 -4.89
CA ARG A 200 -22.76 -18.10 -4.85
C ARG A 200 -23.49 -17.69 -6.14
N GLY A 201 -22.78 -17.11 -7.10
CA GLY A 201 -23.39 -16.55 -8.31
C GLY A 201 -24.29 -15.34 -8.04
N GLU A 202 -24.05 -14.64 -6.92
CA GLU A 202 -24.74 -13.42 -6.54
C GLU A 202 -24.05 -12.20 -7.18
N ASN A 203 -24.81 -11.15 -7.47
CA ASN A 203 -24.23 -9.90 -7.94
C ASN A 203 -23.51 -9.18 -6.79
N TRP A 204 -22.37 -8.58 -7.12
CA TRP A 204 -21.58 -7.80 -6.19
C TRP A 204 -21.17 -6.47 -6.82
N VAL A 205 -21.20 -5.39 -6.04
CA VAL A 205 -20.63 -4.09 -6.38
C VAL A 205 -19.96 -3.47 -5.16
N GLY A 206 -18.80 -2.89 -5.36
CA GLY A 206 -18.09 -2.20 -4.30
C GLY A 206 -16.78 -1.60 -4.77
N TYR A 207 -16.09 -1.00 -3.83
CA TYR A 207 -14.72 -0.56 -4.02
C TYR A 207 -13.77 -1.76 -4.06
N TYR A 208 -12.81 -1.71 -4.97
CA TYR A 208 -11.65 -2.60 -4.93
C TYR A 208 -10.45 -1.99 -5.66
N TRP A 209 -9.31 -2.71 -5.69
CA TRP A 209 -8.07 -2.22 -6.30
C TRP A 209 -7.25 -3.33 -6.95
N SER A 210 -6.25 -2.95 -7.76
CA SER A 210 -5.24 -3.84 -8.33
C SER A 210 -3.82 -3.34 -7.98
N PRO A 211 -2.84 -4.26 -7.83
CA PRO A 211 -2.93 -5.70 -8.04
C PRO A 211 -3.51 -6.43 -6.82
N THR A 212 -4.41 -7.37 -7.05
CA THR A 212 -4.94 -8.31 -6.05
C THR A 212 -5.32 -9.64 -6.73
N THR A 213 -5.28 -10.72 -5.96
CA THR A 213 -5.67 -12.05 -6.45
C THR A 213 -7.12 -12.09 -6.92
N LEU A 214 -8.04 -11.46 -6.18
CA LEU A 214 -9.47 -11.59 -6.42
C LEU A 214 -9.93 -10.92 -7.71
N ILE A 215 -9.30 -9.81 -8.13
CA ILE A 215 -9.60 -9.16 -9.41
C ILE A 215 -9.37 -10.13 -10.56
N GLY A 216 -8.23 -10.82 -10.58
CA GLY A 216 -7.92 -11.82 -11.61
C GLY A 216 -8.73 -13.11 -11.48
N LYS A 217 -8.90 -13.62 -10.26
CA LYS A 217 -9.62 -14.87 -9.97
C LYS A 217 -11.08 -14.82 -10.44
N TYR A 218 -11.76 -13.70 -10.23
CA TYR A 218 -13.17 -13.53 -10.55
C TYR A 218 -13.43 -12.66 -11.78
N ASP A 219 -12.37 -12.26 -12.50
CA ASP A 219 -12.44 -11.42 -13.71
C ASP A 219 -13.29 -10.15 -13.47
N MET A 220 -13.08 -9.51 -12.32
CA MET A 220 -13.89 -8.36 -11.89
C MET A 220 -13.77 -7.20 -12.88
N ARG A 221 -14.87 -6.51 -13.12
CA ARG A 221 -14.97 -5.42 -14.09
C ARG A 221 -15.01 -4.07 -13.41
N LEU A 222 -14.10 -3.18 -13.80
CA LEU A 222 -14.12 -1.79 -13.35
C LEU A 222 -15.26 -1.04 -14.04
N LEU A 223 -16.10 -0.36 -13.25
CA LEU A 223 -17.17 0.50 -13.78
C LEU A 223 -16.62 1.84 -14.27
N ASP A 224 -17.09 2.29 -15.41
CA ASP A 224 -16.94 3.68 -15.81
C ASP A 224 -17.83 4.57 -14.92
N PHE A 225 -17.28 5.63 -14.39
CA PHE A 225 -18.07 6.57 -13.58
C PHE A 225 -19.09 7.37 -14.40
N GLY A 226 -18.95 7.38 -15.74
CA GLY A 226 -19.83 8.09 -16.65
C GLY A 226 -19.82 9.62 -16.47
N VAL A 227 -18.85 10.13 -15.73
CA VAL A 227 -18.59 11.54 -15.50
C VAL A 227 -17.10 11.80 -15.62
N LYS A 228 -16.73 13.01 -15.99
CA LYS A 228 -15.33 13.45 -15.99
C LYS A 228 -14.82 13.60 -14.56
N TRP A 229 -13.52 13.57 -14.41
CA TRP A 229 -12.88 13.94 -13.17
C TRP A 229 -13.29 15.35 -12.73
N GLY A 230 -13.67 15.47 -11.45
CA GLY A 230 -14.23 16.69 -10.87
C GLY A 230 -13.20 17.79 -10.54
N GLY A 231 -11.92 17.53 -10.81
CA GLY A 231 -10.83 18.48 -10.58
C GLY A 231 -10.18 18.37 -9.19
N ASP A 232 -8.98 18.97 -9.09
CA ASP A 232 -8.16 18.96 -7.87
C ASP A 232 -8.90 19.47 -6.64
N ASP A 233 -9.65 20.56 -6.79
CA ASP A 233 -10.36 21.18 -5.67
C ASP A 233 -11.43 20.23 -5.10
N ASN A 234 -12.31 19.67 -5.96
CA ASN A 234 -13.30 18.71 -5.52
C ASN A 234 -12.68 17.45 -4.95
N TRP A 235 -11.56 16.98 -5.51
CA TRP A 235 -10.91 15.77 -5.01
C TRP A 235 -10.20 16.00 -3.68
N HIS A 236 -9.25 16.94 -3.64
CA HIS A 236 -8.34 17.09 -2.50
C HIS A 236 -8.90 17.94 -1.35
N ASN A 237 -9.91 18.78 -1.61
CA ASN A 237 -10.52 19.62 -0.58
C ASN A 237 -11.94 19.18 -0.20
N CYS A 238 -12.48 18.14 -0.88
CA CYS A 238 -13.81 17.63 -0.58
C CYS A 238 -13.88 16.10 -0.53
N LEU A 239 -13.64 15.38 -1.62
CA LEU A 239 -13.86 13.92 -1.66
C LEU A 239 -12.98 13.14 -0.70
N VAL A 240 -11.80 13.63 -0.34
CA VAL A 240 -10.89 13.03 0.65
C VAL A 240 -11.14 13.54 2.08
N LYS A 241 -12.25 14.25 2.31
CA LYS A 241 -12.61 14.85 3.58
C LYS A 241 -13.80 14.13 4.21
N SER A 242 -13.94 14.34 5.53
CA SER A 242 -15.14 13.91 6.25
C SER A 242 -16.38 14.69 5.76
N GLU A 243 -17.54 14.16 6.07
CA GLU A 243 -18.81 14.83 5.73
C GLU A 243 -18.95 16.21 6.40
N GLN A 244 -18.39 16.38 7.59
CA GLN A 244 -18.38 17.65 8.32
C GLN A 244 -17.49 18.69 7.64
N GLU A 245 -16.39 18.25 6.99
CA GLU A 245 -15.46 19.15 6.28
C GLU A 245 -15.92 19.47 4.85
N CYS A 246 -16.72 18.58 4.24
CA CYS A 246 -17.33 18.81 2.92
C CYS A 246 -18.77 18.29 2.86
N ALA A 247 -19.73 19.17 3.02
CA ALA A 247 -21.16 18.83 3.01
C ALA A 247 -21.73 18.62 1.60
N THR A 248 -21.11 19.16 0.54
CA THR A 248 -21.64 19.18 -0.82
C THR A 248 -20.61 18.68 -1.85
N PRO A 249 -20.25 17.39 -1.83
CA PRO A 249 -19.31 16.81 -2.79
C PRO A 249 -19.91 16.80 -4.21
N LYS A 250 -19.07 17.00 -5.22
CA LYS A 250 -19.47 16.91 -6.62
C LYS A 250 -19.11 15.53 -7.19
N LYS A 251 -19.94 15.05 -8.12
CA LYS A 251 -19.66 13.82 -8.87
C LYS A 251 -18.30 13.90 -9.56
N SER A 252 -17.56 12.80 -9.52
CA SER A 252 -16.25 12.69 -10.14
C SER A 252 -16.01 11.25 -10.59
N SER A 253 -15.23 11.08 -11.67
CA SER A 253 -14.56 9.80 -11.88
C SER A 253 -13.47 9.60 -10.82
N TRP A 254 -13.04 8.36 -10.64
CA TRP A 254 -11.87 8.08 -9.80
C TRP A 254 -10.62 8.68 -10.44
N VAL A 255 -9.73 9.27 -9.63
CA VAL A 255 -8.43 9.76 -10.11
C VAL A 255 -7.48 8.58 -10.33
N GLN A 256 -6.52 8.74 -11.25
CA GLN A 256 -5.48 7.73 -11.40
C GLN A 256 -4.74 7.50 -10.08
N SER A 257 -4.56 6.23 -9.73
CA SER A 257 -3.94 5.84 -8.47
C SER A 257 -2.45 6.22 -8.43
N GLU A 258 -2.07 6.96 -7.40
CA GLU A 258 -0.69 7.32 -7.10
C GLU A 258 -0.27 6.62 -5.80
N VAL A 259 0.68 5.70 -5.91
CA VAL A 259 1.22 4.94 -4.78
C VAL A 259 2.70 5.25 -4.63
N TYR A 260 3.10 5.66 -3.44
CA TYR A 260 4.46 6.06 -3.14
C TYR A 260 5.03 5.23 -1.99
N SER A 261 6.35 4.99 -2.04
CA SER A 261 7.08 4.69 -0.80
C SER A 261 7.55 6.02 -0.22
N VAL A 262 7.25 6.25 1.04
CA VAL A 262 7.62 7.47 1.75
C VAL A 262 8.40 7.16 3.01
N ALA A 263 9.32 8.06 3.37
CA ALA A 263 10.14 7.94 4.56
C ALA A 263 10.23 9.27 5.30
N THR A 264 10.37 9.22 6.61
CA THR A 264 10.64 10.41 7.45
C THR A 264 12.07 10.87 7.30
N ASP A 265 12.35 12.09 7.74
CA ASP A 265 13.74 12.59 7.82
C ASP A 265 14.58 11.78 8.81
N ASN A 266 13.96 11.17 9.82
CA ASN A 266 14.62 10.26 10.76
C ASN A 266 15.16 9.00 10.06
N PHE A 267 14.37 8.36 9.18
CA PHE A 267 14.85 7.23 8.39
C PHE A 267 16.11 7.57 7.60
N LYS A 268 16.10 8.73 6.92
CA LYS A 268 17.26 9.18 6.15
C LYS A 268 18.52 9.36 7.01
N LYS A 269 18.36 9.88 8.23
CA LYS A 269 19.47 10.08 9.18
C LYS A 269 19.97 8.78 9.78
N THR A 270 19.06 7.86 10.12
CA THR A 270 19.34 6.62 10.83
C THR A 270 19.85 5.52 9.90
N ALA A 271 19.18 5.32 8.75
CA ALA A 271 19.52 4.26 7.81
C ALA A 271 20.60 4.64 6.79
N GLY A 272 20.82 5.93 6.59
CA GLY A 272 21.86 6.45 5.70
C GLY A 272 21.50 6.41 4.20
N SER A 273 22.46 6.89 3.40
CA SER A 273 22.27 7.09 1.95
C SER A 273 22.03 5.79 1.15
N ASP A 274 22.66 4.70 1.56
CA ASP A 274 22.57 3.43 0.84
C ASP A 274 21.21 2.77 1.04
N ALA A 275 20.61 2.84 2.22
CA ALA A 275 19.24 2.40 2.46
C ALA A 275 18.23 3.30 1.71
N MET A 276 18.43 4.61 1.66
CA MET A 276 17.63 5.52 0.84
C MET A 276 17.72 5.17 -0.66
N LYS A 277 18.91 4.81 -1.15
CA LYS A 277 19.12 4.35 -2.53
C LYS A 277 18.41 3.03 -2.80
N TYR A 278 18.48 2.09 -1.86
CA TYR A 278 17.73 0.84 -1.90
C TYR A 278 16.23 1.13 -2.08
N MET A 279 15.63 1.91 -1.20
CA MET A 279 14.21 2.28 -1.26
C MET A 279 13.81 2.90 -2.60
N LYS A 280 14.68 3.77 -3.16
CA LYS A 280 14.46 4.38 -4.48
C LYS A 280 14.48 3.35 -5.62
N ASN A 281 15.35 2.35 -5.54
CA ASN A 281 15.54 1.35 -6.60
C ASN A 281 14.52 0.19 -6.52
N ARG A 282 13.82 0.04 -5.40
CA ARG A 282 12.91 -1.05 -5.12
C ARG A 282 11.62 -0.91 -5.92
N ILE A 283 11.49 -1.72 -6.96
CA ILE A 283 10.31 -1.76 -7.84
C ILE A 283 9.86 -3.21 -7.99
N TYR A 284 8.62 -3.47 -7.63
CA TYR A 284 7.98 -4.76 -7.86
C TYR A 284 7.29 -4.75 -9.23
N PRO A 285 7.73 -5.58 -10.19
CA PRO A 285 6.97 -5.78 -11.42
C PRO A 285 5.56 -6.30 -11.10
N GLY A 286 4.52 -5.75 -11.73
CA GLY A 286 3.14 -6.11 -11.43
C GLY A 286 2.84 -7.60 -11.56
N ALA A 287 3.40 -8.26 -12.58
CA ALA A 287 3.24 -9.72 -12.73
C ALA A 287 3.86 -10.51 -11.57
N VAL A 288 4.99 -10.03 -11.01
CA VAL A 288 5.62 -10.66 -9.85
C VAL A 288 4.82 -10.40 -8.59
N MET A 289 4.36 -9.16 -8.38
CA MET A 289 3.47 -8.86 -7.26
C MET A 289 2.22 -9.75 -7.32
N ASN A 290 1.55 -9.83 -8.46
CA ASN A 290 0.40 -10.71 -8.63
C ASN A 290 0.71 -12.18 -8.29
N SER A 291 1.86 -12.72 -8.74
CA SER A 291 2.23 -14.09 -8.42
C SER A 291 2.45 -14.32 -6.92
N MET A 292 3.00 -13.33 -6.23
CA MET A 292 3.16 -13.38 -4.77
C MET A 292 1.83 -13.30 -4.03
N LEU A 293 0.91 -12.45 -4.50
CA LEU A 293 -0.44 -12.38 -3.91
C LEU A 293 -1.23 -13.68 -4.10
N VAL A 294 -1.09 -14.32 -5.29
CA VAL A 294 -1.65 -15.66 -5.54
C VAL A 294 -1.03 -16.70 -4.60
N TYR A 295 0.29 -16.64 -4.37
CA TYR A 295 0.96 -17.50 -3.40
C TYR A 295 0.42 -17.31 -1.99
N MET A 296 0.23 -16.05 -1.56
CA MET A 296 -0.32 -15.74 -0.23
C MET A 296 -1.74 -16.31 -0.06
N ASP A 297 -2.61 -16.10 -1.04
CA ASP A 297 -3.98 -16.62 -1.02
C ASP A 297 -4.01 -18.16 -0.99
N ALA A 298 -3.26 -18.81 -1.88
CA ALA A 298 -3.25 -20.27 -2.02
C ALA A 298 -2.68 -21.00 -0.79
N ASN A 299 -1.74 -20.38 -0.08
CA ASN A 299 -1.05 -20.97 1.07
C ASN A 299 -1.48 -20.38 2.41
N GLN A 300 -2.42 -19.42 2.42
CA GLN A 300 -2.78 -18.63 3.61
C GLN A 300 -1.55 -18.03 4.29
N ALA A 301 -0.58 -17.60 3.45
CA ALA A 301 0.71 -17.12 3.90
C ALA A 301 0.63 -15.66 4.34
N GLU A 302 1.18 -15.37 5.50
CA GLU A 302 1.34 -14.01 6.01
C GLU A 302 2.50 -13.28 5.29
N GLY A 303 2.64 -11.98 5.54
CA GLY A 303 3.66 -11.16 4.91
C GLY A 303 5.09 -11.65 5.12
N GLU A 304 5.40 -12.24 6.27
CA GLU A 304 6.72 -12.81 6.58
C GLU A 304 7.04 -14.04 5.72
N ASP A 305 6.10 -14.98 5.61
CA ASP A 305 6.24 -16.19 4.77
C ASP A 305 6.38 -15.80 3.29
N ALA A 306 5.53 -14.88 2.85
CA ALA A 306 5.57 -14.37 1.49
C ALA A 306 6.88 -13.62 1.18
N ALA A 307 7.43 -12.89 2.14
CA ALA A 307 8.72 -12.23 1.98
C ALA A 307 9.86 -13.24 1.83
N MET A 308 9.88 -14.31 2.60
CA MET A 308 10.88 -15.38 2.47
C MET A 308 10.77 -16.09 1.11
N GLU A 309 9.55 -16.37 0.65
CA GLU A 309 9.32 -16.92 -0.70
C GLU A 309 9.81 -15.96 -1.78
N PHE A 310 9.49 -14.67 -1.68
CA PHE A 310 9.97 -13.66 -2.61
C PHE A 310 11.50 -13.58 -2.63
N MET A 311 12.14 -13.52 -1.48
CA MET A 311 13.60 -13.42 -1.37
C MET A 311 14.28 -14.64 -2.00
N THR A 312 13.68 -15.81 -1.87
CA THR A 312 14.20 -17.07 -2.44
C THR A 312 13.98 -17.17 -3.96
N LYS A 313 12.75 -16.90 -4.42
CA LYS A 313 12.36 -17.13 -5.82
C LYS A 313 12.70 -15.99 -6.76
N HIS A 314 12.79 -14.76 -6.25
CA HIS A 314 12.95 -13.56 -7.05
C HIS A 314 14.30 -12.85 -6.82
N GLU A 315 15.36 -13.61 -6.51
CA GLU A 315 16.70 -13.07 -6.30
C GLU A 315 17.16 -12.14 -7.44
N LYS A 316 16.89 -12.51 -8.70
CA LYS A 316 17.27 -11.70 -9.87
C LYS A 316 16.58 -10.31 -9.90
N ILE A 317 15.56 -10.10 -9.09
CA ILE A 317 14.85 -8.83 -8.95
C ILE A 317 15.45 -8.04 -7.80
N TRP A 318 15.36 -8.55 -6.57
CA TRP A 318 15.76 -7.79 -5.39
C TRP A 318 17.28 -7.53 -5.32
N SER A 319 18.11 -8.42 -5.88
CA SER A 319 19.56 -8.18 -5.92
C SER A 319 19.98 -6.96 -6.74
N LYS A 320 19.11 -6.48 -7.63
CA LYS A 320 19.35 -5.24 -8.39
C LYS A 320 19.01 -3.97 -7.61
N TRP A 321 18.30 -4.09 -6.51
CA TRP A 321 17.90 -2.96 -5.68
C TRP A 321 19.05 -2.47 -4.78
N VAL A 322 20.02 -3.33 -4.54
CA VAL A 322 21.16 -3.11 -3.64
C VAL A 322 22.49 -3.29 -4.35
N SER A 323 23.60 -2.92 -3.70
CA SER A 323 24.93 -3.22 -4.24
C SER A 323 25.25 -4.72 -4.17
N SER A 324 26.18 -5.19 -5.00
CA SER A 324 26.61 -6.59 -5.01
C SER A 324 27.15 -7.07 -3.65
N SER A 325 27.81 -6.18 -2.89
CA SER A 325 28.31 -6.51 -1.55
C SER A 325 27.16 -6.69 -0.55
N VAL A 326 26.12 -5.84 -0.62
CA VAL A 326 24.92 -5.94 0.22
C VAL A 326 24.13 -7.18 -0.16
N ALA A 327 23.95 -7.46 -1.47
CA ALA A 327 23.28 -8.68 -1.92
C ALA A 327 23.95 -9.95 -1.39
N LYS A 328 25.29 -10.02 -1.36
CA LYS A 328 26.02 -11.14 -0.75
C LYS A 328 25.74 -11.31 0.74
N LYS A 329 25.68 -10.21 1.51
CA LYS A 329 25.33 -10.24 2.94
C LYS A 329 23.93 -10.80 3.15
N ILE A 330 22.95 -10.31 2.38
CA ILE A 330 21.56 -10.77 2.45
C ILE A 330 21.50 -12.28 2.19
N LYS A 331 22.10 -12.76 1.09
CA LYS A 331 22.12 -14.21 0.75
C LYS A 331 22.75 -15.08 1.83
N ALA A 332 23.71 -14.59 2.56
CA ALA A 332 24.34 -15.32 3.65
C ALA A 332 23.49 -15.33 4.94
N GLY A 333 22.46 -14.48 5.02
CA GLY A 333 21.63 -14.30 6.21
C GLY A 333 20.19 -14.82 6.11
N ILE A 334 19.79 -15.32 4.91
CA ILE A 334 18.44 -15.90 4.64
C ILE A 334 18.51 -17.39 4.39
#